data_42e0f41332e9553dceccf6685c065ed9
#
_entry.id   42e0f41332e9553dceccf6685c065ed9
#
_cell.length_a   1.000
_cell.length_b   1.000
_cell.length_c   1.000
_cell.angle_alpha   90.00
_cell.angle_beta   90.00
_cell.angle_gamma   90.00
#
_symmetry.space_group_name_H-M   'P 1'
#
loop_
_entity.id
_entity.type
_entity.pdbx_description
1 polymer ?
#
loop_
_entity_poly.entity_id
_entity_poly.type
_entity_poly.pdbx_seq_one_letter_code
_entity_poly.pdbx_strand_id
1 'polypeptide(L)'
;MTEQCNKRDYINAIIESKNTRIVFSCDVTSMQELCYYADVCGPHICILKVHTDSIKDFNIGQMLYVRSLAEKHNYLIMEDRKFADIGSTLEKQVTGFFQYNEWCNLVTAYPFIGNNGINVFRKHKIGVFLIAELSINEGQEMPSFNEVFNNPVNSDTIVGSIGQNHTGSIQATPGIHLDKGDDNMNQCYKTPEIAAKKGAELFIIGRAIYQSENVVEEVIRYKESINKLF
;
A
#
# COMPACT_ATOMS: atom_id res chain seq x y z
N MET A 1 -11.63 -19.59 -9.25
CA MET A 1 -11.70 -18.67 -8.10
C MET A 1 -13.02 -17.92 -8.22
N THR A 2 -13.92 -18.15 -7.29
CA THR A 2 -15.30 -17.68 -7.27
C THR A 2 -15.36 -16.14 -7.22
N GLU A 3 -16.26 -15.59 -8.01
CA GLU A 3 -16.60 -14.17 -8.13
C GLU A 3 -16.85 -13.51 -6.77
N GLN A 4 -16.33 -12.27 -6.63
CA GLN A 4 -16.67 -11.28 -5.58
C GLN A 4 -16.16 -11.53 -4.14
N CYS A 5 -14.94 -11.97 -3.93
CA CYS A 5 -14.33 -11.66 -2.65
C CYS A 5 -13.94 -10.17 -2.64
N ASN A 6 -14.55 -9.37 -1.75
CA ASN A 6 -14.19 -7.97 -1.55
C ASN A 6 -12.69 -7.91 -1.18
N LYS A 7 -11.91 -7.04 -1.82
CA LYS A 7 -10.46 -6.94 -1.56
C LYS A 7 -10.13 -6.68 -0.08
N ARG A 8 -11.05 -6.06 0.64
CA ARG A 8 -10.95 -5.84 2.09
C ARG A 8 -10.94 -7.19 2.84
N ASP A 9 -11.87 -8.08 2.49
CA ASP A 9 -11.95 -9.42 3.07
C ASP A 9 -10.71 -10.25 2.71
N TYR A 10 -10.19 -10.06 1.49
CA TYR A 10 -8.96 -10.73 1.06
C TYR A 10 -7.72 -10.25 1.85
N ILE A 11 -7.60 -8.95 2.13
CA ILE A 11 -6.53 -8.42 3.00
C ILE A 11 -6.64 -9.04 4.40
N ASN A 12 -7.84 -9.08 4.97
CA ASN A 12 -8.06 -9.68 6.29
C ASN A 12 -7.67 -11.17 6.31
N ALA A 13 -8.03 -11.92 5.27
CA ALA A 13 -7.63 -13.31 5.14
C ALA A 13 -6.09 -13.49 5.04
N ILE A 14 -5.38 -12.58 4.35
CA ILE A 14 -3.91 -12.59 4.33
C ILE A 14 -3.35 -12.29 5.72
N ILE A 15 -3.88 -11.28 6.41
CA ILE A 15 -3.47 -10.90 7.77
C ILE A 15 -3.59 -12.10 8.70
N GLU A 16 -4.73 -12.77 8.69
CA GLU A 16 -5.00 -13.94 9.52
C GLU A 16 -4.08 -15.11 9.17
N SER A 17 -3.99 -15.48 7.88
CA SER A 17 -3.24 -16.67 7.45
C SER A 17 -1.72 -16.53 7.63
N LYS A 18 -1.18 -15.32 7.49
CA LYS A 18 0.26 -15.04 7.59
C LYS A 18 0.66 -14.39 8.91
N ASN A 19 -0.32 -14.02 9.73
CA ASN A 19 -0.12 -13.28 10.97
C ASN A 19 0.82 -12.07 10.75
N THR A 20 0.47 -11.20 9.78
CA THR A 20 1.26 -10.01 9.45
C THR A 20 0.38 -8.87 9.01
N ARG A 21 0.73 -7.65 9.43
CA ARG A 21 0.07 -6.39 9.08
C ARG A 21 1.02 -5.43 8.37
N ILE A 22 2.13 -5.97 7.85
CA ILE A 22 3.17 -5.17 7.20
C ILE A 22 2.78 -4.86 5.76
N VAL A 23 2.80 -3.57 5.43
CA VAL A 23 2.89 -3.06 4.06
C VAL A 23 4.34 -2.67 3.82
N PHE A 24 5.06 -3.48 3.06
CA PHE A 24 6.46 -3.19 2.77
C PHE A 24 6.57 -2.17 1.63
N SER A 25 7.06 -0.97 1.93
CA SER A 25 7.33 0.09 0.96
C SER A 25 8.71 -0.13 0.35
N CYS A 26 8.74 -0.81 -0.79
CA CYS A 26 9.96 -1.13 -1.52
C CYS A 26 10.29 -0.02 -2.52
N ASP A 27 10.83 1.09 -2.01
CA ASP A 27 11.11 2.30 -2.78
C ASP A 27 12.51 2.22 -3.44
N VAL A 28 12.74 1.14 -4.20
CA VAL A 28 13.99 0.87 -4.93
C VAL A 28 13.96 1.49 -6.32
N THR A 29 15.13 1.54 -6.98
CA THR A 29 15.27 2.19 -8.29
C THR A 29 15.61 1.23 -9.43
N SER A 30 15.68 -0.08 -9.16
CA SER A 30 15.89 -1.11 -10.17
C SER A 30 14.92 -2.28 -10.04
N MET A 31 14.61 -2.91 -11.17
CA MET A 31 13.77 -4.12 -11.19
C MET A 31 14.45 -5.30 -10.52
N GLN A 32 15.78 -5.39 -10.58
CA GLN A 32 16.53 -6.47 -9.92
C GLN A 32 16.34 -6.44 -8.41
N GLU A 33 16.48 -5.26 -7.78
CA GLU A 33 16.24 -5.08 -6.35
C GLU A 33 14.78 -5.37 -5.99
N LEU A 34 13.84 -4.87 -6.79
CA LEU A 34 12.42 -5.13 -6.57
C LEU A 34 12.10 -6.63 -6.57
N CYS A 35 12.58 -7.38 -7.57
CA CYS A 35 12.38 -8.83 -7.65
C CYS A 35 12.99 -9.55 -6.46
N TYR A 36 14.19 -9.15 -6.03
CA TYR A 36 14.85 -9.74 -4.86
C TYR A 36 14.05 -9.53 -3.59
N TYR A 37 13.67 -8.29 -3.27
CA TYR A 37 12.91 -7.99 -2.07
C TYR A 37 11.49 -8.57 -2.09
N ALA A 38 10.85 -8.62 -3.26
CA ALA A 38 9.54 -9.24 -3.45
C ALA A 38 9.54 -10.73 -3.09
N ASP A 39 10.63 -11.45 -3.37
CA ASP A 39 10.76 -12.87 -3.01
C ASP A 39 11.14 -13.05 -1.54
N VAL A 40 12.21 -12.39 -1.04
CA VAL A 40 12.70 -12.65 0.30
C VAL A 40 11.81 -12.08 1.42
N CYS A 41 11.15 -10.93 1.19
CA CYS A 41 10.19 -10.37 2.14
C CYS A 41 8.78 -10.93 1.98
N GLY A 42 8.46 -11.49 0.81
CA GLY A 42 7.13 -11.98 0.44
C GLY A 42 6.45 -12.83 1.51
N PRO A 43 7.11 -13.83 2.14
CA PRO A 43 6.52 -14.64 3.21
C PRO A 43 6.06 -13.86 4.45
N HIS A 44 6.59 -12.66 4.68
CA HIS A 44 6.44 -11.90 5.92
C HIS A 44 5.54 -10.66 5.81
N ILE A 45 5.07 -10.31 4.62
CA ILE A 45 4.28 -9.10 4.35
C ILE A 45 2.87 -9.44 3.87
N CYS A 46 1.91 -8.53 4.05
CA CYS A 46 0.58 -8.65 3.46
C CYS A 46 0.44 -7.84 2.16
N ILE A 47 1.17 -6.74 2.03
CA ILE A 47 1.18 -5.89 0.84
C ILE A 47 2.62 -5.49 0.51
N LEU A 48 2.99 -5.62 -0.76
CA LEU A 48 4.18 -5.01 -1.35
C LEU A 48 3.76 -3.68 -1.99
N LYS A 49 4.22 -2.55 -1.44
CA LYS A 49 3.98 -1.22 -1.99
C LYS A 49 5.17 -0.78 -2.84
N VAL A 50 4.90 -0.31 -4.05
CA VAL A 50 5.91 0.12 -5.01
C VAL A 50 5.62 1.52 -5.56
N HIS A 51 6.65 2.18 -6.05
CA HIS A 51 6.59 3.40 -6.84
C HIS A 51 7.24 3.12 -8.19
N THR A 52 6.46 2.64 -9.16
CA THR A 52 7.01 2.21 -10.47
C THR A 52 7.63 3.35 -11.26
N ASP A 53 7.20 4.57 -11.05
CA ASP A 53 7.76 5.77 -11.68
C ASP A 53 9.14 6.17 -11.14
N SER A 54 9.62 5.58 -10.04
CA SER A 54 10.99 5.73 -9.52
C SER A 54 11.97 4.68 -10.09
N ILE A 55 11.47 3.62 -10.73
CA ILE A 55 12.28 2.52 -11.26
C ILE A 55 12.88 2.90 -12.62
N LYS A 56 14.20 2.95 -12.70
CA LYS A 56 14.93 3.44 -13.90
C LYS A 56 14.91 2.46 -15.07
N ASP A 57 14.84 1.17 -14.78
CA ASP A 57 14.90 0.06 -15.73
C ASP A 57 13.58 -0.74 -15.76
N PHE A 58 12.43 -0.04 -15.56
CA PHE A 58 11.13 -0.70 -15.52
C PHE A 58 10.91 -1.64 -16.71
N ASN A 59 10.54 -2.87 -16.42
CA ASN A 59 10.26 -3.91 -17.41
C ASN A 59 9.00 -4.68 -17.01
N ILE A 60 8.01 -4.72 -17.88
CA ILE A 60 6.73 -5.38 -17.62
C ILE A 60 6.88 -6.88 -17.39
N GLY A 61 7.78 -7.56 -18.08
CA GLY A 61 8.02 -9.00 -17.89
C GLY A 61 8.54 -9.30 -16.47
N GLN A 62 9.46 -8.47 -15.96
CA GLN A 62 9.93 -8.60 -14.58
C GLN A 62 8.83 -8.20 -13.57
N MET A 63 7.98 -7.24 -13.90
CA MET A 63 6.84 -6.90 -13.03
C MET A 63 5.81 -8.03 -12.97
N LEU A 64 5.55 -8.72 -14.06
CA LEU A 64 4.73 -9.95 -14.08
C LEU A 64 5.37 -11.10 -13.29
N TYR A 65 6.70 -11.17 -13.25
CA TYR A 65 7.40 -12.09 -12.35
C TYR A 65 7.18 -11.70 -10.88
N VAL A 66 7.27 -10.41 -10.52
CA VAL A 66 6.90 -9.94 -9.16
C VAL A 66 5.46 -10.31 -8.84
N ARG A 67 4.54 -10.23 -9.82
CA ARG A 67 3.15 -10.68 -9.66
C ARG A 67 3.07 -12.19 -9.35
N SER A 68 3.86 -13.02 -10.00
CA SER A 68 3.90 -14.46 -9.70
C SER A 68 4.46 -14.76 -8.29
N LEU A 69 5.41 -13.95 -7.81
CA LEU A 69 5.91 -14.03 -6.43
C LEU A 69 4.82 -13.62 -5.43
N ALA A 70 3.99 -12.62 -5.78
CA ALA A 70 2.85 -12.24 -4.94
C ALA A 70 1.85 -13.39 -4.77
N GLU A 71 1.58 -14.12 -5.84
CA GLU A 71 0.73 -15.33 -5.80
C GLU A 71 1.38 -16.46 -4.99
N LYS A 72 2.68 -16.72 -5.21
CA LYS A 72 3.47 -17.73 -4.49
C LYS A 72 3.48 -17.50 -2.97
N HIS A 73 3.69 -16.26 -2.55
CA HIS A 73 3.86 -15.90 -1.14
C HIS A 73 2.59 -15.34 -0.49
N ASN A 74 1.48 -15.27 -1.22
CA ASN A 74 0.19 -14.77 -0.75
C ASN A 74 0.28 -13.34 -0.18
N TYR A 75 0.65 -12.36 -1.03
CA TYR A 75 0.56 -10.94 -0.72
C TYR A 75 -0.05 -10.17 -1.89
N LEU A 76 -0.50 -8.93 -1.64
CA LEU A 76 -1.01 -8.04 -2.69
C LEU A 76 0.07 -7.03 -3.13
N ILE A 77 -0.02 -6.55 -4.38
CA ILE A 77 0.84 -5.48 -4.88
C ILE A 77 0.05 -4.19 -4.92
N MET A 78 0.60 -3.13 -4.29
CA MET A 78 0.05 -1.78 -4.25
C MET A 78 0.97 -0.81 -4.99
N GLU A 79 0.46 -0.14 -6.01
CA GLU A 79 1.13 1.01 -6.62
C GLU A 79 0.81 2.29 -5.85
N ASP A 80 1.83 2.96 -5.31
CA ASP A 80 1.68 4.20 -4.52
C ASP A 80 1.91 5.47 -5.37
N ARG A 81 1.31 5.51 -6.56
CA ARG A 81 1.40 6.66 -7.46
C ARG A 81 0.63 7.89 -6.94
N LYS A 82 -0.32 7.70 -6.03
CA LYS A 82 -1.24 8.76 -5.58
C LYS A 82 -1.96 9.40 -6.75
N PHE A 83 -2.78 8.60 -7.45
CA PHE A 83 -3.52 9.05 -8.62
C PHE A 83 -4.38 10.28 -8.33
N ALA A 84 -4.35 11.25 -9.26
CA ALA A 84 -4.85 12.61 -9.04
C ALA A 84 -5.50 13.23 -10.29
N ASP A 85 -5.95 12.42 -11.24
CA ASP A 85 -6.41 12.90 -12.55
C ASP A 85 -7.87 12.56 -12.81
N ILE A 86 -8.43 13.07 -13.92
CA ILE A 86 -9.79 12.76 -14.36
C ILE A 86 -9.91 11.40 -15.04
N GLY A 87 -11.12 10.83 -15.09
CA GLY A 87 -11.36 9.45 -15.50
C GLY A 87 -10.72 9.03 -16.84
N SER A 88 -10.77 9.88 -17.89
CA SER A 88 -10.19 9.56 -19.19
C SER A 88 -8.64 9.48 -19.16
N THR A 89 -8.01 10.33 -18.37
CA THR A 89 -6.55 10.32 -18.17
C THR A 89 -6.15 9.16 -17.26
N LEU A 90 -6.91 8.92 -16.19
CA LEU A 90 -6.70 7.76 -15.31
C LEU A 90 -6.76 6.45 -16.11
N GLU A 91 -7.74 6.28 -17.02
CA GLU A 91 -7.82 5.09 -17.87
C GLU A 91 -6.52 4.87 -18.67
N LYS A 92 -5.97 5.95 -19.27
CA LYS A 92 -4.70 5.90 -20.00
C LYS A 92 -3.50 5.63 -19.10
N GLN A 93 -3.52 6.15 -17.87
CA GLN A 93 -2.46 5.87 -16.90
C GLN A 93 -2.50 4.41 -16.43
N VAL A 94 -3.68 3.86 -16.21
CA VAL A 94 -3.85 2.47 -15.74
C VAL A 94 -3.46 1.46 -16.82
N THR A 95 -3.77 1.72 -18.09
CA THR A 95 -3.53 0.81 -19.22
C THR A 95 -2.29 1.17 -20.05
N GLY A 96 -1.59 2.25 -19.70
CA GLY A 96 -0.47 2.79 -20.46
C GLY A 96 0.85 2.05 -20.25
N PHE A 97 1.96 2.79 -20.21
CA PHE A 97 3.31 2.23 -20.17
C PHE A 97 3.54 1.23 -19.05
N PHE A 98 3.05 1.53 -17.83
CA PHE A 98 3.23 0.66 -16.67
C PHE A 98 2.26 -0.52 -16.62
N GLN A 99 1.18 -0.53 -17.40
CA GLN A 99 0.17 -1.59 -17.49
C GLN A 99 -0.32 -2.06 -16.11
N TYR A 100 -0.74 -1.11 -15.25
CA TYR A 100 -1.17 -1.40 -13.88
C TYR A 100 -2.32 -2.43 -13.82
N ASN A 101 -3.19 -2.46 -14.83
CA ASN A 101 -4.28 -3.43 -14.98
C ASN A 101 -3.82 -4.88 -15.07
N GLU A 102 -2.56 -5.16 -15.44
CA GLU A 102 -2.05 -6.51 -15.61
C GLU A 102 -1.50 -7.13 -14.30
N TRP A 103 -0.98 -6.29 -13.41
CA TRP A 103 -0.25 -6.78 -12.24
C TRP A 103 -0.70 -6.18 -10.91
N CYS A 104 -1.29 -5.00 -10.92
CA CYS A 104 -1.58 -4.24 -9.71
C CYS A 104 -2.88 -4.72 -9.05
N ASN A 105 -2.87 -4.97 -7.75
CA ASN A 105 -4.06 -5.30 -6.98
C ASN A 105 -4.70 -4.07 -6.36
N LEU A 106 -3.87 -3.11 -5.93
CA LEU A 106 -4.22 -1.97 -5.12
C LEU A 106 -3.50 -0.72 -5.62
N VAL A 107 -4.14 0.43 -5.52
CA VAL A 107 -3.52 1.74 -5.77
C VAL A 107 -3.79 2.70 -4.63
N THR A 108 -2.96 3.74 -4.54
CA THR A 108 -3.30 4.93 -3.76
C THR A 108 -3.83 6.03 -4.66
N ALA A 109 -4.82 6.78 -4.19
CA ALA A 109 -5.42 7.88 -4.93
C ALA A 109 -5.86 9.01 -4.02
N TYR A 110 -5.84 10.24 -4.54
CA TYR A 110 -6.41 11.39 -3.85
C TYR A 110 -7.93 11.39 -3.95
N PRO A 111 -8.67 11.85 -2.92
CA PRO A 111 -10.14 11.86 -2.93
C PRO A 111 -10.76 12.73 -4.02
N PHE A 112 -10.10 13.80 -4.43
CA PHE A 112 -10.61 14.73 -5.43
C PHE A 112 -10.75 14.15 -6.86
N ILE A 113 -10.27 12.92 -7.12
CA ILE A 113 -10.61 12.21 -8.37
C ILE A 113 -12.10 11.87 -8.46
N GLY A 114 -12.79 11.90 -7.33
CA GLY A 114 -14.24 11.66 -7.24
C GLY A 114 -14.70 10.27 -7.68
N ASN A 115 -16.01 10.08 -7.72
CA ASN A 115 -16.60 8.78 -8.08
C ASN A 115 -16.22 8.32 -9.50
N ASN A 116 -16.04 9.25 -10.43
CA ASN A 116 -15.67 8.92 -11.81
C ASN A 116 -14.23 8.34 -11.88
N GLY A 117 -13.30 8.86 -11.09
CA GLY A 117 -11.97 8.29 -10.96
C GLY A 117 -11.99 6.91 -10.31
N ILE A 118 -12.76 6.74 -9.24
CA ILE A 118 -12.93 5.43 -8.58
C ILE A 118 -13.51 4.39 -9.55
N ASN A 119 -14.43 4.77 -10.43
CA ASN A 119 -14.99 3.87 -11.45
C ASN A 119 -13.95 3.30 -12.43
N VAL A 120 -12.89 4.05 -12.73
CA VAL A 120 -11.79 3.54 -13.57
C VAL A 120 -11.14 2.33 -12.88
N PHE A 121 -10.79 2.44 -11.61
CA PHE A 121 -10.18 1.34 -10.87
C PHE A 121 -11.14 0.15 -10.69
N ARG A 122 -12.44 0.43 -10.46
CA ARG A 122 -13.47 -0.63 -10.40
C ARG A 122 -13.51 -1.45 -11.68
N LYS A 123 -13.52 -0.81 -12.84
CA LYS A 123 -13.53 -1.46 -14.17
C LYS A 123 -12.36 -2.43 -14.33
N HIS A 124 -11.18 -2.07 -13.80
CA HIS A 124 -9.97 -2.89 -13.85
C HIS A 124 -9.81 -3.83 -12.63
N LYS A 125 -10.81 -3.89 -11.74
CA LYS A 125 -10.78 -4.73 -10.53
C LYS A 125 -9.62 -4.38 -9.60
N ILE A 126 -9.17 -3.13 -9.58
CA ILE A 126 -8.12 -2.60 -8.71
C ILE A 126 -8.77 -1.95 -7.49
N GLY A 127 -8.33 -2.32 -6.29
CA GLY A 127 -8.79 -1.70 -5.05
C GLY A 127 -8.07 -0.37 -4.79
N VAL A 128 -8.74 0.54 -4.11
CA VAL A 128 -8.22 1.89 -3.85
C VAL A 128 -8.03 2.12 -2.35
N PHE A 129 -6.84 2.56 -1.97
CA PHE A 129 -6.58 3.23 -0.70
C PHE A 129 -6.63 4.74 -0.93
N LEU A 130 -7.61 5.42 -0.33
CA LEU A 130 -7.71 6.88 -0.44
C LEU A 130 -6.74 7.56 0.52
N ILE A 131 -6.08 8.61 0.05
CA ILE A 131 -5.24 9.46 0.91
C ILE A 131 -6.15 10.30 1.80
N ALA A 132 -6.17 10.00 3.09
CA ALA A 132 -6.88 10.79 4.09
C ALA A 132 -6.01 11.93 4.61
N GLU A 133 -4.72 11.63 4.86
CA GLU A 133 -3.73 12.58 5.37
C GLU A 133 -2.37 12.29 4.77
N LEU A 134 -1.56 13.33 4.59
CA LEU A 134 -0.15 13.16 4.20
C LEU A 134 0.74 12.89 5.43
N SER A 135 1.85 12.20 5.23
CA SER A 135 2.84 11.87 6.29
C SER A 135 3.80 13.03 6.59
N ILE A 136 3.35 14.27 6.48
CA ILE A 136 4.09 15.48 6.84
C ILE A 136 3.75 15.92 8.26
N ASN A 137 4.59 16.76 8.88
CA ASN A 137 4.49 17.16 10.28
C ASN A 137 3.13 17.74 10.71
N GLU A 138 2.33 18.28 9.79
CA GLU A 138 1.08 18.97 10.10
C GLU A 138 -0.19 18.15 9.81
N GLY A 139 -0.08 16.91 9.25
CA GLY A 139 -1.18 15.98 9.03
C GLY A 139 -2.45 16.64 8.48
N GLN A 140 -2.41 17.18 7.28
CA GLN A 140 -3.56 17.87 6.71
C GLN A 140 -4.56 16.88 6.13
N GLU A 141 -5.81 16.93 6.60
CA GLU A 141 -6.91 16.14 6.04
C GLU A 141 -7.15 16.54 4.57
N MET A 142 -7.30 15.54 3.71
CA MET A 142 -7.55 15.78 2.29
C MET A 142 -8.98 16.28 2.04
N PRO A 143 -9.17 17.37 1.28
CA PRO A 143 -10.48 17.80 0.84
C PRO A 143 -11.26 16.67 0.15
N SER A 144 -12.58 16.64 0.34
CA SER A 144 -13.50 15.63 -0.22
C SER A 144 -13.28 14.19 0.25
N PHE A 145 -12.39 13.92 1.22
CA PHE A 145 -12.14 12.56 1.70
C PHE A 145 -13.43 11.89 2.17
N ASN A 146 -14.14 12.50 3.11
CA ASN A 146 -15.36 11.93 3.70
C ASN A 146 -16.48 11.74 2.68
N GLU A 147 -16.62 12.64 1.70
CA GLU A 147 -17.61 12.55 0.65
C GLU A 147 -17.41 11.33 -0.26
N VAL A 148 -16.19 11.10 -0.70
CA VAL A 148 -15.85 10.00 -1.62
C VAL A 148 -15.74 8.68 -0.88
N PHE A 149 -15.13 8.70 0.32
CA PHE A 149 -14.87 7.51 1.13
C PHE A 149 -16.17 6.88 1.64
N ASN A 150 -17.09 7.70 2.15
CA ASN A 150 -18.36 7.22 2.70
C ASN A 150 -19.46 7.02 1.66
N ASN A 151 -19.18 7.27 0.37
CA ASN A 151 -20.16 7.05 -0.68
C ASN A 151 -20.40 5.55 -0.89
N PRO A 152 -21.63 5.02 -0.68
CA PRO A 152 -21.92 3.59 -0.82
C PRO A 152 -21.59 3.01 -2.19
N VAL A 153 -21.65 3.84 -3.25
CA VAL A 153 -21.27 3.42 -4.61
C VAL A 153 -19.80 2.99 -4.71
N ASN A 154 -18.95 3.47 -3.83
CA ASN A 154 -17.52 3.18 -3.86
C ASN A 154 -17.10 2.03 -2.92
N SER A 155 -18.02 1.46 -2.14
CA SER A 155 -17.74 0.51 -1.07
C SER A 155 -17.09 -0.81 -1.53
N ASP A 156 -17.29 -1.18 -2.78
CA ASP A 156 -16.69 -2.37 -3.42
C ASP A 156 -15.25 -2.14 -3.92
N THR A 157 -14.89 -0.88 -4.12
CA THR A 157 -13.62 -0.47 -4.74
C THR A 157 -12.67 0.19 -3.73
N ILE A 158 -13.22 1.03 -2.83
CA ILE A 158 -12.42 1.64 -1.76
C ILE A 158 -12.19 0.60 -0.66
N VAL A 159 -10.94 0.21 -0.50
CA VAL A 159 -10.50 -0.82 0.44
C VAL A 159 -10.18 -0.23 1.80
N GLY A 160 -9.55 0.93 1.82
CA GLY A 160 -9.09 1.58 3.04
C GLY A 160 -8.57 2.98 2.78
N SER A 161 -7.84 3.51 3.75
CA SER A 161 -7.25 4.83 3.71
C SER A 161 -5.75 4.81 4.06
N ILE A 162 -5.04 5.82 3.54
CA ILE A 162 -3.69 6.18 4.00
C ILE A 162 -3.82 7.38 4.91
N GLY A 163 -3.41 7.27 6.16
CA GLY A 163 -3.54 8.36 7.12
C GLY A 163 -2.82 8.12 8.43
N GLN A 164 -2.89 9.12 9.32
CA GLN A 164 -2.23 9.15 10.61
C GLN A 164 -3.22 8.96 11.77
N ASN A 165 -4.50 9.22 11.54
CA ASN A 165 -5.58 9.15 12.52
C ASN A 165 -6.72 8.30 11.98
N HIS A 166 -7.50 7.69 12.88
CA HIS A 166 -8.56 6.75 12.52
C HIS A 166 -9.58 7.32 11.54
N THR A 167 -9.85 6.59 10.46
CA THR A 167 -10.75 6.99 9.38
C THR A 167 -12.00 6.11 9.23
N GLY A 168 -12.20 5.17 10.16
CA GLY A 168 -13.40 4.28 10.15
C GLY A 168 -13.32 3.09 9.18
N SER A 169 -12.14 2.78 8.63
CA SER A 169 -11.90 1.66 7.70
C SER A 169 -10.49 1.12 7.88
N ILE A 170 -10.07 0.11 7.09
CA ILE A 170 -8.68 -0.36 7.10
C ILE A 170 -7.74 0.83 6.87
N GLN A 171 -7.01 1.20 7.91
CA GLN A 171 -6.06 2.31 7.84
C GLN A 171 -4.65 1.78 7.71
N ALA A 172 -3.98 2.19 6.62
CA ALA A 172 -2.55 1.98 6.43
C ALA A 172 -1.78 3.24 6.82
N THR A 173 -0.93 3.14 7.84
CA THR A 173 -0.20 4.29 8.39
C THR A 173 1.26 4.26 7.97
N PRO A 174 1.76 5.31 7.27
CA PRO A 174 3.16 5.45 6.89
C PRO A 174 4.02 6.04 8.02
N GLY A 175 5.35 5.94 7.83
CA GLY A 175 6.31 6.50 8.76
C GLY A 175 6.48 5.67 10.04
N ILE A 176 6.43 4.35 9.90
CA ILE A 176 6.60 3.43 11.04
C ILE A 176 8.08 3.09 11.20
N HIS A 177 8.57 3.26 12.44
CA HIS A 177 9.91 2.87 12.84
C HIS A 177 9.89 2.29 14.27
N LEU A 178 10.67 1.23 14.55
CA LEU A 178 10.73 0.64 15.89
C LEU A 178 11.38 1.57 16.91
N ASP A 179 12.38 2.32 16.46
CA ASP A 179 13.07 3.32 17.27
C ASP A 179 12.54 4.72 16.91
N LYS A 180 12.35 5.59 17.90
CA LYS A 180 11.97 6.98 17.66
C LYS A 180 13.12 7.73 16.98
N GLY A 181 12.84 8.31 15.83
CA GLY A 181 13.79 9.15 15.10
C GLY A 181 13.07 9.99 14.06
N ASP A 182 13.58 11.21 13.84
CA ASP A 182 13.19 12.03 12.70
C ASP A 182 14.24 11.85 11.61
N ASP A 183 13.83 11.78 10.36
CA ASP A 183 14.78 11.95 9.27
C ASP A 183 14.89 13.45 8.91
N ASN A 184 16.01 13.82 8.30
CA ASN A 184 16.26 15.18 7.84
C ASN A 184 15.36 15.60 6.65
N MET A 185 14.32 14.80 6.31
CA MET A 185 13.43 14.97 5.17
C MET A 185 11.97 15.22 5.60
N ASN A 186 11.75 15.71 6.81
CA ASN A 186 10.43 16.07 7.38
C ASN A 186 9.46 14.88 7.55
N GLN A 187 9.93 13.63 7.56
CA GLN A 187 9.08 12.49 7.88
C GLN A 187 9.02 12.29 9.40
N CYS A 188 7.83 12.44 9.99
CA CYS A 188 7.59 12.07 11.38
C CYS A 188 7.48 10.56 11.51
N TYR A 189 8.46 9.94 12.17
CA TYR A 189 8.40 8.53 12.52
C TYR A 189 7.61 8.29 13.80
N LYS A 190 6.80 7.22 13.77
CA LYS A 190 6.00 6.74 14.91
C LYS A 190 6.34 5.28 15.17
N THR A 191 6.33 4.91 16.45
CA THR A 191 6.41 3.49 16.78
C THR A 191 5.11 2.77 16.42
N PRO A 192 5.14 1.45 16.18
CA PRO A 192 3.94 0.67 15.93
C PRO A 192 2.85 0.87 17.00
N GLU A 193 3.24 0.97 18.28
CA GLU A 193 2.31 1.20 19.40
C GLU A 193 1.57 2.55 19.30
N ILE A 194 2.28 3.61 18.91
CA ILE A 194 1.67 4.93 18.71
C ILE A 194 0.71 4.90 17.53
N ALA A 195 1.09 4.26 16.43
CA ALA A 195 0.25 4.14 15.25
C ALA A 195 -1.00 3.28 15.53
N ALA A 196 -0.86 2.13 16.21
CA ALA A 196 -1.98 1.27 16.59
C ALA A 196 -2.99 2.00 17.48
N LYS A 197 -2.54 2.77 18.49
CA LYS A 197 -3.40 3.61 19.33
C LYS A 197 -4.18 4.67 18.54
N LYS A 198 -3.68 5.07 17.37
CA LYS A 198 -4.33 6.00 16.43
C LYS A 198 -5.17 5.31 15.36
N GLY A 199 -5.36 4.00 15.46
CA GLY A 199 -6.23 3.22 14.59
C GLY A 199 -5.54 2.59 13.38
N ALA A 200 -4.19 2.54 13.35
CA ALA A 200 -3.49 1.82 12.30
C ALA A 200 -3.80 0.31 12.37
N GLU A 201 -4.23 -0.25 11.26
CA GLU A 201 -4.42 -1.68 11.07
C GLU A 201 -3.35 -2.29 10.17
N LEU A 202 -2.77 -1.48 9.29
CA LEU A 202 -1.67 -1.81 8.42
C LEU A 202 -0.52 -0.81 8.64
N PHE A 203 0.71 -1.32 8.65
CA PHE A 203 1.90 -0.56 9.01
C PHE A 203 2.82 -0.46 7.78
N ILE A 204 2.96 0.75 7.22
CA ILE A 204 3.81 0.98 6.05
C ILE A 204 5.24 1.23 6.52
N ILE A 205 6.14 0.32 6.16
CA ILE A 205 7.55 0.32 6.55
C ILE A 205 8.39 0.25 5.28
N GLY A 206 9.33 1.17 5.12
CA GLY A 206 10.17 1.26 3.93
C GLY A 206 11.66 1.10 4.27
N ARG A 207 12.37 2.22 4.34
CA ARG A 207 13.83 2.30 4.52
C ARG A 207 14.36 1.44 5.66
N ALA A 208 13.66 1.39 6.77
CA ALA A 208 14.05 0.56 7.91
C ALA A 208 14.20 -0.93 7.55
N ILE A 209 13.48 -1.43 6.56
CA ILE A 209 13.62 -2.81 6.07
C ILE A 209 14.67 -2.88 4.97
N TYR A 210 14.49 -2.19 3.83
CA TYR A 210 15.35 -2.42 2.66
C TYR A 210 16.77 -1.80 2.77
N GLN A 211 17.04 -0.96 3.77
CA GLN A 211 18.38 -0.44 4.07
C GLN A 211 19.06 -1.17 5.25
N SER A 212 18.40 -2.18 5.84
CA SER A 212 19.01 -2.99 6.90
C SER A 212 20.09 -3.91 6.35
N GLU A 213 21.04 -4.30 7.20
CA GLU A 213 22.08 -5.28 6.85
C GLU A 213 21.49 -6.67 6.56
N ASN A 214 20.41 -7.04 7.26
CA ASN A 214 19.68 -8.28 7.05
C ASN A 214 18.17 -8.01 6.93
N VAL A 215 17.72 -7.91 5.70
CA VAL A 215 16.33 -7.55 5.36
C VAL A 215 15.32 -8.55 5.91
N VAL A 216 15.64 -9.84 5.88
CA VAL A 216 14.73 -10.90 6.35
C VAL A 216 14.58 -10.85 7.87
N GLU A 217 15.67 -10.71 8.60
CA GLU A 217 15.61 -10.56 10.06
C GLU A 217 14.86 -9.30 10.46
N GLU A 218 15.09 -8.20 9.75
CA GLU A 218 14.43 -6.94 10.08
C GLU A 218 12.92 -6.98 9.80
N VAL A 219 12.46 -7.53 8.68
CA VAL A 219 11.02 -7.66 8.43
C VAL A 219 10.35 -8.59 9.46
N ILE A 220 11.03 -9.64 9.93
CA ILE A 220 10.54 -10.52 10.99
C ILE A 220 10.46 -9.76 12.31
N ARG A 221 11.48 -8.99 12.67
CA ARG A 221 11.51 -8.15 13.88
C ARG A 221 10.33 -7.17 13.94
N TYR A 222 10.03 -6.51 12.80
CA TYR A 222 8.83 -5.66 12.69
C TYR A 222 7.54 -6.45 12.84
N LYS A 223 7.43 -7.60 12.18
CA LYS A 223 6.26 -8.48 12.27
C LYS A 223 5.97 -8.88 13.72
N GLU A 224 7.00 -9.34 14.45
CA GLU A 224 6.86 -9.75 15.85
C GLU A 224 6.48 -8.59 16.77
N SER A 225 7.06 -7.40 16.55
CA SER A 225 6.72 -6.20 17.32
C SER A 225 5.26 -5.78 17.11
N ILE A 226 4.81 -5.76 15.86
CA ILE A 226 3.43 -5.38 15.52
C ILE A 226 2.43 -6.40 16.05
N ASN A 227 2.71 -7.70 15.93
CA ASN A 227 1.79 -8.76 16.37
C ASN A 227 1.53 -8.77 17.89
N LYS A 228 2.41 -8.18 18.70
CA LYS A 228 2.18 -8.01 20.13
C LYS A 228 1.09 -6.99 20.47
N LEU A 229 0.60 -6.24 19.48
CA LEU A 229 -0.38 -5.17 19.65
C LEU A 229 -1.82 -5.64 19.37
N PHE A 230 -1.97 -6.82 18.77
CA PHE A 230 -3.22 -7.44 18.34
C PHE A 230 -3.35 -8.86 18.88
#